data_a10463e9a97310db232a247ce8e7780d
#
_entry.id   a10463e9a97310db232a247ce8e7780d
#
_cell.length_a   1.000
_cell.length_b   1.000
_cell.length_c   1.000
_cell.angle_alpha   90.00
_cell.angle_beta   90.00
_cell.angle_gamma   90.00
#
_symmetry.space_group_name_H-M   'P 1'
#
loop_
_entity.id
_entity.type
_entity.pdbx_description
1 polymer ?
#
loop_
_entity_poly.entity_id
_entity_poly.type
_entity_poly.pdbx_seq_one_letter_code
_entity_poly.pdbx_strand_id
1 'polypeptide(L)'
;MRSAFSSKTARTGARLPIGRLLACAVLGLSLTACDTLSSLNPFGKDDEYKPELVPDVPAANLYNEGLALLAKNDYPEASKKFDQIDKTYPRSEWARKALIMKTYASYEGGEFSESINDARRYLTLYPNGEDAAYAQYLLAMSYYREVPDVTRDQERTEKALAAFQELVERYPRSEYAEDARFKLQVLRDQLAGKEMEIGRFYLERRNYTGAINRFRDVVSKYQTTRHVEEALERLTEAYLALGVVSEAQTAAAVLGHNFPDSPWYKDAYKLLQSGGHEPREDTGSWISRAFRGFSRTVGLGG
;
A
#
# COMPACT_ATOMS: atom_id res chain seq x y z
N MET A 1 -18.88 -66.75 -28.71
CA MET A 1 -19.14 -67.08 -30.12
C MET A 1 -17.89 -66.69 -30.88
N ARG A 2 -16.98 -67.60 -31.19
CA ARG A 2 -16.82 -68.39 -32.44
C ARG A 2 -16.62 -67.35 -33.58
N SER A 3 -15.58 -67.40 -34.43
CA SER A 3 -14.67 -68.42 -34.91
C SER A 3 -13.62 -67.76 -35.79
N ALA A 4 -12.34 -68.01 -35.76
CA ALA A 4 -11.65 -69.14 -36.35
C ALA A 4 -11.28 -68.99 -37.84
N PHE A 5 -10.01 -69.32 -38.11
CA PHE A 5 -9.41 -69.89 -39.34
C PHE A 5 -9.04 -68.86 -40.45
N SER A 6 -7.92 -68.92 -41.13
CA SER A 6 -7.07 -70.02 -41.48
C SER A 6 -5.77 -69.57 -42.17
N SER A 7 -4.78 -70.38 -41.99
CA SER A 7 -3.46 -70.39 -42.60
C SER A 7 -3.45 -70.44 -44.14
N LYS A 8 -2.43 -69.89 -44.79
CA LYS A 8 -1.74 -70.61 -45.93
C LYS A 8 -0.30 -70.11 -46.09
N THR A 9 0.55 -71.05 -45.94
CA THR A 9 1.95 -71.03 -46.30
C THR A 9 2.15 -71.02 -47.82
N ALA A 10 3.12 -70.24 -48.30
CA ALA A 10 3.82 -70.55 -49.56
C ALA A 10 5.25 -70.04 -49.50
N ARG A 11 6.20 -70.91 -49.63
CA ARG A 11 7.61 -70.73 -49.90
C ARG A 11 7.77 -70.16 -51.31
N THR A 12 8.70 -69.18 -51.49
CA THR A 12 9.65 -69.18 -52.64
C THR A 12 10.68 -68.07 -52.50
N GLY A 13 11.93 -68.42 -52.65
CA GLY A 13 12.94 -67.77 -53.49
C GLY A 13 13.69 -66.56 -52.94
N ALA A 14 14.83 -66.85 -52.35
CA ALA A 14 15.85 -65.83 -52.06
C ALA A 14 16.41 -65.25 -53.38
N ARG A 15 16.25 -63.96 -53.57
CA ARG A 15 17.13 -63.12 -54.40
C ARG A 15 17.41 -61.85 -53.63
N LEU A 16 18.63 -61.73 -53.16
CA LEU A 16 19.14 -60.48 -52.55
C LEU A 16 19.41 -59.44 -53.67
N PRO A 17 18.73 -58.34 -53.65
CA PRO A 17 19.08 -57.21 -54.58
C PRO A 17 20.23 -56.35 -53.98
N ILE A 18 21.22 -56.15 -54.82
CA ILE A 18 22.40 -55.37 -54.58
C ILE A 18 22.13 -53.92 -54.06
N GLY A 19 20.85 -53.46 -54.17
CA GLY A 19 20.40 -52.14 -53.65
C GLY A 19 20.37 -52.03 -52.13
N ARG A 20 20.44 -53.12 -51.36
CA ARG A 20 20.42 -53.06 -49.86
C ARG A 20 21.76 -52.78 -49.24
N LEU A 21 22.89 -53.04 -49.97
CA LEU A 21 24.22 -52.69 -49.51
C LEU A 21 24.57 -51.21 -49.69
N LEU A 22 24.02 -50.56 -50.69
CA LEU A 22 24.17 -49.11 -50.88
C LEU A 22 23.33 -48.29 -49.85
N ALA A 23 22.16 -48.79 -49.42
CA ALA A 23 21.35 -48.11 -48.44
C ALA A 23 21.97 -48.14 -47.00
N CYS A 24 22.70 -49.20 -46.67
CA CYS A 24 23.41 -49.27 -45.38
C CYS A 24 24.67 -48.41 -45.34
N ALA A 25 25.34 -48.21 -46.47
CA ALA A 25 26.50 -47.33 -46.57
C ALA A 25 26.13 -45.85 -46.45
N VAL A 26 24.95 -45.44 -46.95
CA VAL A 26 24.45 -44.07 -46.82
C VAL A 26 23.92 -43.76 -45.41
N LEU A 27 23.32 -44.75 -44.69
CA LEU A 27 22.93 -44.60 -43.29
C LEU A 27 24.12 -44.58 -42.32
N GLY A 28 25.24 -45.23 -42.65
CA GLY A 28 26.46 -45.23 -41.83
C GLY A 28 27.21 -43.89 -41.86
N LEU A 29 27.09 -43.10 -42.94
CA LEU A 29 27.72 -41.78 -43.07
C LEU A 29 26.92 -40.63 -42.44
N SER A 30 25.63 -40.88 -42.09
CA SER A 30 24.81 -39.83 -41.45
C SER A 30 24.94 -39.78 -39.92
N LEU A 31 25.63 -40.74 -39.29
CA LEU A 31 25.80 -40.76 -37.83
C LEU A 31 27.05 -40.05 -37.33
N THR A 32 27.97 -39.65 -38.23
CA THR A 32 29.17 -38.88 -37.87
C THR A 32 29.08 -37.37 -38.21
N ALA A 33 27.92 -36.93 -38.73
CA ALA A 33 27.72 -35.54 -39.15
C ALA A 33 27.13 -34.64 -38.06
N CYS A 34 26.87 -35.15 -36.85
CA CYS A 34 26.25 -34.33 -35.76
C CYS A 34 27.25 -33.38 -35.09
N ASP A 35 28.57 -33.64 -35.18
CA ASP A 35 29.55 -32.78 -34.53
C ASP A 35 30.05 -31.61 -35.41
N THR A 36 29.87 -31.70 -36.75
CA THR A 36 30.32 -30.63 -37.65
C THR A 36 29.27 -29.61 -38.01
N LEU A 37 27.99 -29.81 -37.64
CA LEU A 37 26.93 -28.84 -37.87
C LEU A 37 26.78 -27.81 -36.71
N SER A 38 27.33 -28.09 -35.55
CA SER A 38 27.33 -27.13 -34.42
C SER A 38 28.17 -25.86 -34.71
N SER A 39 29.19 -25.98 -35.55
CA SER A 39 30.05 -24.84 -35.97
C SER A 39 29.39 -23.91 -36.99
N LEU A 40 28.26 -24.27 -37.58
CA LEU A 40 27.50 -23.49 -38.57
C LEU A 40 26.22 -22.84 -38.03
N ASN A 41 25.98 -22.90 -36.73
CA ASN A 41 24.86 -22.23 -36.11
C ASN A 41 25.24 -20.75 -35.76
N PRO A 42 24.86 -19.76 -36.60
CA PRO A 42 25.18 -18.36 -36.33
C PRO A 42 24.48 -17.79 -35.11
N PHE A 43 23.55 -18.57 -34.49
CA PHE A 43 22.82 -18.20 -33.28
C PHE A 43 23.20 -19.07 -32.07
N GLY A 44 24.08 -20.04 -32.26
CA GLY A 44 24.65 -20.89 -31.22
C GLY A 44 25.96 -20.31 -30.73
N LYS A 45 25.94 -19.16 -30.07
CA LYS A 45 26.91 -18.92 -29.01
C LYS A 45 26.43 -19.79 -27.86
N ASP A 46 27.15 -20.87 -27.61
CA ASP A 46 27.09 -21.55 -26.31
C ASP A 46 27.60 -20.56 -25.26
N ASP A 47 26.77 -19.60 -24.89
CA ASP A 47 26.89 -18.93 -23.61
C ASP A 47 26.62 -19.99 -22.55
N GLU A 48 27.56 -20.94 -22.43
CA GLU A 48 27.62 -21.84 -21.29
C GLU A 48 27.62 -20.92 -20.06
N TYR A 49 26.48 -20.88 -19.38
CA TYR A 49 26.33 -20.13 -18.13
C TYR A 49 27.42 -20.63 -17.18
N LYS A 50 28.52 -19.91 -17.13
CA LYS A 50 29.56 -20.10 -16.12
C LYS A 50 29.11 -19.37 -14.89
N PRO A 51 28.60 -20.07 -13.86
CA PRO A 51 28.28 -19.40 -12.61
C PRO A 51 29.55 -18.70 -12.14
N GLU A 52 29.50 -17.37 -12.08
CA GLU A 52 30.56 -16.57 -11.48
C GLU A 52 30.67 -17.00 -10.02
N LEU A 53 31.78 -17.62 -9.68
CA LEU A 53 32.07 -17.99 -8.28
C LEU A 53 32.28 -16.70 -7.51
N VAL A 54 31.19 -16.16 -6.96
CA VAL A 54 31.27 -15.03 -6.02
C VAL A 54 32.01 -15.53 -4.79
N PRO A 55 33.08 -14.85 -4.35
CA PRO A 55 33.79 -15.24 -3.13
C PRO A 55 32.80 -15.35 -1.98
N ASP A 56 32.90 -16.45 -1.21
CA ASP A 56 32.06 -16.67 -0.01
C ASP A 56 32.47 -15.68 1.08
N VAL A 57 31.89 -14.48 1.03
CA VAL A 57 32.10 -13.46 2.07
C VAL A 57 31.08 -13.74 3.19
N PRO A 58 31.55 -14.00 4.42
CA PRO A 58 30.65 -14.28 5.54
C PRO A 58 29.54 -13.21 5.66
N ALA A 59 28.30 -13.65 5.91
CA ALA A 59 27.16 -12.76 6.03
C ALA A 59 27.38 -11.60 7.03
N ALA A 60 28.09 -11.88 8.15
CA ALA A 60 28.46 -10.88 9.13
C ALA A 60 29.34 -9.76 8.54
N ASN A 61 30.28 -10.10 7.64
CA ASN A 61 31.16 -9.10 7.02
C ASN A 61 30.36 -8.20 6.07
N LEU A 62 29.51 -8.80 5.22
CA LEU A 62 28.60 -8.04 4.32
C LEU A 62 27.66 -7.12 5.12
N TYR A 63 27.17 -7.59 6.27
CA TYR A 63 26.32 -6.80 7.16
C TYR A 63 27.08 -5.58 7.73
N ASN A 64 28.31 -5.80 8.21
CA ASN A 64 29.15 -4.73 8.71
C ASN A 64 29.58 -3.73 7.63
N GLU A 65 29.85 -4.20 6.41
CA GLU A 65 30.09 -3.32 5.26
C GLU A 65 28.86 -2.45 4.96
N GLY A 66 27.66 -3.04 4.96
CA GLY A 66 26.42 -2.30 4.81
C GLY A 66 26.22 -1.23 5.89
N LEU A 67 26.49 -1.55 7.17
CA LEU A 67 26.44 -0.58 8.26
C LEU A 67 27.47 0.56 8.09
N ALA A 68 28.67 0.24 7.63
CA ALA A 68 29.71 1.25 7.36
C ALA A 68 29.31 2.19 6.23
N LEU A 69 28.56 1.72 5.23
CA LEU A 69 28.01 2.54 4.15
C LEU A 69 26.85 3.42 4.66
N LEU A 70 25.96 2.90 5.52
CA LEU A 70 24.93 3.70 6.17
C LEU A 70 25.52 4.84 6.98
N ALA A 71 26.62 4.59 7.73
CA ALA A 71 27.31 5.62 8.50
C ALA A 71 27.91 6.74 7.62
N LYS A 72 28.10 6.46 6.32
CA LYS A 72 28.56 7.46 5.31
C LYS A 72 27.38 8.08 4.54
N ASN A 73 26.13 7.73 4.86
CA ASN A 73 24.93 8.07 4.12
C ASN A 73 24.91 7.56 2.67
N ASP A 74 25.69 6.50 2.39
CA ASP A 74 25.68 5.83 1.08
C ASP A 74 24.59 4.76 1.07
N TYR A 75 23.35 5.22 1.06
CA TYR A 75 22.15 4.37 1.17
C TYR A 75 21.98 3.39 0.00
N PRO A 76 22.23 3.78 -1.27
CA PRO A 76 22.10 2.86 -2.38
C PRO A 76 23.07 1.68 -2.30
N GLU A 77 24.34 1.92 -1.94
CA GLU A 77 25.33 0.85 -1.82
C GLU A 77 25.09 0.02 -0.56
N ALA A 78 24.65 0.62 0.55
CA ALA A 78 24.24 -0.10 1.74
C ALA A 78 23.10 -1.08 1.43
N SER A 79 22.06 -0.62 0.73
CA SER A 79 20.92 -1.44 0.30
C SER A 79 21.38 -2.66 -0.52
N LYS A 80 22.31 -2.47 -1.46
CA LYS A 80 22.89 -3.57 -2.28
C LYS A 80 23.63 -4.60 -1.42
N LYS A 81 24.38 -4.16 -0.39
CA LYS A 81 25.07 -5.08 0.52
C LYS A 81 24.11 -5.92 1.33
N PHE A 82 23.05 -5.32 1.85
CA PHE A 82 22.00 -6.05 2.57
C PHE A 82 21.23 -7.00 1.65
N ASP A 83 20.93 -6.59 0.42
CA ASP A 83 20.29 -7.43 -0.60
C ASP A 83 21.16 -8.66 -0.97
N GLN A 84 22.48 -8.49 -1.02
CA GLN A 84 23.40 -9.59 -1.24
C GLN A 84 23.31 -10.65 -0.14
N ILE A 85 23.15 -10.25 1.13
CA ILE A 85 22.96 -11.19 2.25
C ILE A 85 21.67 -11.99 2.08
N ASP A 86 20.59 -11.33 1.72
CA ASP A 86 19.29 -11.98 1.51
C ASP A 86 19.35 -13.01 0.37
N LYS A 87 20.06 -12.72 -0.70
CA LYS A 87 20.25 -13.62 -1.85
C LYS A 87 21.20 -14.78 -1.56
N THR A 88 22.30 -14.53 -0.85
CA THR A 88 23.35 -15.53 -0.62
C THR A 88 23.08 -16.40 0.60
N TYR A 89 22.46 -15.82 1.63
CA TYR A 89 22.22 -16.47 2.94
C TYR A 89 20.77 -16.37 3.41
N PRO A 90 19.76 -16.76 2.59
CA PRO A 90 18.34 -16.43 2.82
C PRO A 90 17.73 -17.05 4.09
N ARG A 91 18.39 -18.08 4.66
CA ARG A 91 17.94 -18.77 5.89
C ARG A 91 18.78 -18.44 7.13
N SER A 92 19.70 -17.51 7.01
CA SER A 92 20.55 -17.09 8.12
C SER A 92 19.83 -16.08 9.04
N GLU A 93 20.26 -15.96 10.27
CA GLU A 93 19.81 -14.88 11.16
C GLU A 93 20.13 -13.49 10.60
N TRP A 94 21.16 -13.40 9.77
CA TRP A 94 21.59 -12.18 9.09
C TRP A 94 20.61 -11.74 8.01
N ALA A 95 19.89 -12.68 7.36
CA ALA A 95 18.92 -12.33 6.32
C ALA A 95 17.76 -11.48 6.91
N ARG A 96 17.25 -11.83 8.11
CA ARG A 96 16.22 -11.03 8.78
C ARG A 96 16.73 -9.64 9.12
N LYS A 97 17.92 -9.55 9.72
CA LYS A 97 18.56 -8.26 10.08
C LYS A 97 18.89 -7.44 8.83
N ALA A 98 19.36 -8.09 7.78
CA ALA A 98 19.67 -7.43 6.51
C ALA A 98 18.42 -6.87 5.83
N LEU A 99 17.30 -7.59 5.84
CA LEU A 99 16.06 -7.14 5.24
C LEU A 99 15.52 -5.86 5.91
N ILE A 100 15.56 -5.77 7.25
CA ILE A 100 15.13 -4.55 7.94
C ILE A 100 16.09 -3.38 7.68
N MET A 101 17.41 -3.64 7.64
CA MET A 101 18.40 -2.61 7.33
C MET A 101 18.36 -2.16 5.87
N LYS A 102 18.03 -3.05 4.93
CA LYS A 102 17.75 -2.72 3.53
C LYS A 102 16.54 -1.79 3.44
N THR A 103 15.44 -2.14 4.13
CA THR A 103 14.24 -1.31 4.20
C THR A 103 14.56 0.10 4.69
N TYR A 104 15.35 0.21 5.75
CA TYR A 104 15.80 1.48 6.30
C TYR A 104 16.68 2.25 5.30
N ALA A 105 17.65 1.58 4.67
CA ALA A 105 18.53 2.21 3.68
C ALA A 105 17.71 2.77 2.49
N SER A 106 16.75 2.01 1.98
CA SER A 106 15.86 2.46 0.91
C SER A 106 15.01 3.66 1.35
N TYR A 107 14.50 3.65 2.59
CA TYR A 107 13.74 4.77 3.14
C TYR A 107 14.58 6.06 3.24
N GLU A 108 15.78 5.98 3.83
CA GLU A 108 16.68 7.12 3.99
C GLU A 108 17.23 7.62 2.63
N GLY A 109 17.42 6.70 1.69
CA GLY A 109 17.80 7.02 0.31
C GLY A 109 16.70 7.64 -0.54
N GLY A 110 15.45 7.73 -0.02
CA GLY A 110 14.30 8.27 -0.75
C GLY A 110 13.65 7.29 -1.73
N GLU A 111 14.10 6.04 -1.76
CA GLU A 111 13.55 4.96 -2.59
C GLU A 111 12.34 4.34 -1.89
N PHE A 112 11.27 5.16 -1.76
CA PHE A 112 10.11 4.80 -0.94
C PHE A 112 9.36 3.57 -1.44
N SER A 113 9.31 3.35 -2.77
CA SER A 113 8.67 2.17 -3.36
C SER A 113 9.38 0.88 -2.96
N GLU A 114 10.71 0.85 -2.97
CA GLU A 114 11.54 -0.27 -2.52
C GLU A 114 11.37 -0.51 -1.03
N SER A 115 11.43 0.57 -0.23
CA SER A 115 11.19 0.49 1.22
C SER A 115 9.82 -0.11 1.55
N ILE A 116 8.76 0.30 0.85
CA ILE A 116 7.41 -0.26 1.00
C ILE A 116 7.39 -1.76 0.69
N ASN A 117 8.03 -2.19 -0.38
CA ASN A 117 8.06 -3.59 -0.80
C ASN A 117 8.84 -4.46 0.20
N ASP A 118 10.02 -3.99 0.61
CA ASP A 118 10.87 -4.69 1.58
C ASP A 118 10.23 -4.76 2.97
N ALA A 119 9.58 -3.68 3.43
CA ALA A 119 8.83 -3.66 4.68
C ALA A 119 7.68 -4.67 4.68
N ARG A 120 6.88 -4.71 3.61
CA ARG A 120 5.80 -5.69 3.45
C ARG A 120 6.33 -7.12 3.43
N ARG A 121 7.44 -7.35 2.75
CA ARG A 121 8.10 -8.64 2.73
C ARG A 121 8.55 -9.05 4.14
N TYR A 122 9.17 -8.11 4.90
CA TYR A 122 9.54 -8.35 6.28
C TYR A 122 8.34 -8.75 7.14
N LEU A 123 7.24 -8.00 7.09
CA LEU A 123 6.02 -8.25 7.84
C LEU A 123 5.34 -9.57 7.47
N THR A 124 5.48 -10.01 6.21
CA THR A 124 4.97 -11.31 5.75
C THR A 124 5.82 -12.46 6.27
N LEU A 125 7.13 -12.33 6.23
CA LEU A 125 8.06 -13.39 6.65
C LEU A 125 8.20 -13.47 8.17
N TYR A 126 8.15 -12.33 8.86
CA TYR A 126 8.43 -12.20 10.30
C TYR A 126 7.36 -11.37 11.02
N PRO A 127 6.07 -11.77 10.99
CA PRO A 127 4.95 -10.93 11.51
C PRO A 127 5.04 -10.67 13.03
N ASN A 128 5.71 -11.55 13.76
CA ASN A 128 5.97 -11.44 15.20
C ASN A 128 7.46 -11.24 15.51
N GLY A 129 8.24 -10.81 14.52
CA GLY A 129 9.66 -10.53 14.68
C GLY A 129 9.89 -9.35 15.61
N GLU A 130 11.06 -9.31 16.19
CA GLU A 130 11.50 -8.23 17.09
C GLU A 130 11.38 -6.84 16.42
N ASP A 131 11.72 -6.76 15.14
CA ASP A 131 11.69 -5.52 14.36
C ASP A 131 10.36 -5.32 13.59
N ALA A 132 9.31 -6.13 13.86
CA ALA A 132 8.06 -6.04 13.08
C ALA A 132 7.35 -4.69 13.26
N ALA A 133 7.39 -4.12 14.46
CA ALA A 133 6.87 -2.79 14.71
C ALA A 133 7.65 -1.71 13.94
N TYR A 134 8.97 -1.86 13.85
CA TYR A 134 9.82 -0.95 13.07
C TYR A 134 9.57 -1.08 11.57
N ALA A 135 9.45 -2.31 11.05
CA ALA A 135 9.09 -2.54 9.65
C ALA A 135 7.74 -1.91 9.29
N GLN A 136 6.73 -2.04 10.15
CA GLN A 136 5.44 -1.39 9.97
C GLN A 136 5.55 0.14 10.02
N TYR A 137 6.41 0.66 10.89
CA TYR A 137 6.67 2.10 10.96
C TYR A 137 7.35 2.61 9.69
N LEU A 138 8.37 1.94 9.17
CA LEU A 138 9.03 2.31 7.90
C LEU A 138 8.08 2.24 6.71
N LEU A 139 7.19 1.23 6.66
CA LEU A 139 6.13 1.14 5.66
C LEU A 139 5.23 2.38 5.69
N ALA A 140 4.75 2.74 6.88
CA ALA A 140 3.87 3.89 7.07
C ALA A 140 4.57 5.21 6.74
N MET A 141 5.83 5.36 7.18
CA MET A 141 6.67 6.53 6.92
C MET A 141 6.99 6.69 5.43
N SER A 142 7.22 5.59 4.72
CA SER A 142 7.45 5.63 3.27
C SER A 142 6.24 6.20 2.52
N TYR A 143 5.02 5.77 2.87
CA TYR A 143 3.82 6.40 2.33
C TYR A 143 3.66 7.85 2.76
N TYR A 144 3.99 8.17 4.02
CA TYR A 144 3.89 9.51 4.57
C TYR A 144 4.79 10.52 3.86
N ARG A 145 6.00 10.10 3.48
CA ARG A 145 6.94 10.94 2.71
C ARG A 145 6.45 11.26 1.30
N GLU A 146 5.54 10.46 0.76
CA GLU A 146 4.92 10.65 -0.55
C GLU A 146 3.54 11.36 -0.47
N VAL A 147 3.11 11.81 0.72
CA VAL A 147 1.85 12.54 0.90
C VAL A 147 1.88 13.84 0.11
N PRO A 148 0.95 14.05 -0.83
CA PRO A 148 0.93 15.25 -1.67
C PRO A 148 0.27 16.44 -0.95
N ASP A 149 0.24 17.57 -1.63
CA ASP A 149 -0.60 18.70 -1.23
C ASP A 149 -2.08 18.34 -1.22
N VAL A 150 -2.86 19.03 -0.37
CA VAL A 150 -4.30 18.81 -0.17
C VAL A 150 -5.13 18.92 -1.47
N THR A 151 -4.67 19.70 -2.44
CA THR A 151 -5.37 19.88 -3.72
C THR A 151 -5.23 18.71 -4.68
N ARG A 152 -4.25 17.82 -4.45
CA ARG A 152 -3.95 16.68 -5.31
C ARG A 152 -4.70 15.41 -4.87
N ASP A 153 -4.47 14.32 -5.60
CA ASP A 153 -4.99 13.00 -5.25
C ASP A 153 -4.45 12.52 -3.90
N GLN A 154 -5.32 11.99 -3.04
CA GLN A 154 -4.99 11.62 -1.65
C GLN A 154 -4.76 10.11 -1.44
N GLU A 155 -4.60 9.32 -2.49
CA GLU A 155 -4.37 7.87 -2.37
C GLU A 155 -3.18 7.54 -1.45
N ARG A 156 -2.08 8.31 -1.55
CA ARG A 156 -0.90 8.12 -0.69
C ARG A 156 -1.20 8.47 0.77
N THR A 157 -2.00 9.51 1.00
CA THR A 157 -2.46 9.92 2.34
C THR A 157 -3.30 8.83 2.99
N GLU A 158 -4.22 8.23 2.24
CA GLU A 158 -5.04 7.11 2.72
C GLU A 158 -4.21 5.86 3.03
N LYS A 159 -3.23 5.53 2.19
CA LYS A 159 -2.29 4.42 2.43
C LYS A 159 -1.44 4.65 3.67
N ALA A 160 -0.92 5.87 3.86
CA ALA A 160 -0.19 6.24 5.06
C ALA A 160 -1.07 6.12 6.31
N LEU A 161 -2.31 6.66 6.24
CA LEU A 161 -3.29 6.58 7.33
C LEU A 161 -3.53 5.12 7.75
N ALA A 162 -3.83 4.24 6.78
CA ALA A 162 -4.09 2.83 7.03
C ALA A 162 -2.87 2.13 7.65
N ALA A 163 -1.66 2.40 7.14
CA ALA A 163 -0.43 1.77 7.64
C ALA A 163 -0.08 2.20 9.07
N PHE A 164 -0.25 3.48 9.41
CA PHE A 164 -0.08 3.95 10.80
C PHE A 164 -1.18 3.42 11.73
N GLN A 165 -2.40 3.29 11.23
CA GLN A 165 -3.50 2.73 12.01
C GLN A 165 -3.23 1.27 12.38
N GLU A 166 -2.77 0.46 11.42
CA GLU A 166 -2.34 -0.91 11.65
C GLU A 166 -1.18 -0.98 12.67
N LEU A 167 -0.22 -0.04 12.61
CA LEU A 167 0.86 0.03 13.59
C LEU A 167 0.33 0.22 15.02
N VAL A 168 -0.54 1.20 15.22
CA VAL A 168 -1.11 1.51 16.54
C VAL A 168 -1.99 0.36 17.07
N GLU A 169 -2.71 -0.34 16.19
CA GLU A 169 -3.58 -1.46 16.55
C GLU A 169 -2.77 -2.72 16.90
N ARG A 170 -1.76 -3.06 16.08
CA ARG A 170 -0.97 -4.30 16.27
C ARG A 170 0.17 -4.15 17.28
N TYR A 171 0.76 -2.96 17.35
CA TYR A 171 1.93 -2.70 18.18
C TYR A 171 1.73 -1.49 19.11
N PRO A 172 0.66 -1.45 19.94
CA PRO A 172 0.26 -0.26 20.71
C PRO A 172 1.28 0.17 21.77
N ARG A 173 2.20 -0.74 22.15
CA ARG A 173 3.24 -0.52 23.15
C ARG A 173 4.64 -0.29 22.55
N SER A 174 4.77 -0.27 21.23
CA SER A 174 6.04 0.02 20.56
C SER A 174 6.43 1.49 20.77
N GLU A 175 7.71 1.77 20.74
CA GLU A 175 8.25 3.13 20.78
C GLU A 175 7.75 4.03 19.64
N TYR A 176 7.31 3.41 18.53
CA TYR A 176 6.78 4.11 17.35
C TYR A 176 5.29 4.49 17.47
N ALA A 177 4.58 3.95 18.46
CA ALA A 177 3.12 4.09 18.55
C ALA A 177 2.69 5.53 18.86
N GLU A 178 3.46 6.28 19.64
CA GLU A 178 3.14 7.67 19.98
C GLU A 178 3.28 8.58 18.76
N ASP A 179 4.40 8.51 18.06
CA ASP A 179 4.61 9.25 16.82
C ASP A 179 3.59 8.87 15.73
N ALA A 180 3.23 7.60 15.65
CA ALA A 180 2.18 7.13 14.73
C ALA A 180 0.81 7.77 15.04
N ARG A 181 0.42 7.90 16.31
CA ARG A 181 -0.83 8.59 16.69
C ARG A 181 -0.81 10.07 16.29
N PHE A 182 0.30 10.75 16.46
CA PHE A 182 0.46 12.12 16.00
C PHE A 182 0.31 12.22 14.49
N LYS A 183 0.98 11.37 13.71
CA LYS A 183 0.89 11.35 12.24
C LYS A 183 -0.52 10.98 11.75
N LEU A 184 -1.22 10.09 12.45
CA LEU A 184 -2.62 9.79 12.16
C LEU A 184 -3.50 11.05 12.26
N GLN A 185 -3.27 11.90 13.27
CA GLN A 185 -4.02 13.15 13.41
C GLN A 185 -3.71 14.13 12.27
N VAL A 186 -2.44 14.26 11.89
CA VAL A 186 -2.02 15.10 10.75
C VAL A 186 -2.66 14.63 9.44
N LEU A 187 -2.65 13.30 9.18
CA LEU A 187 -3.23 12.74 7.96
C LEU A 187 -4.75 12.90 7.91
N ARG A 188 -5.44 12.72 9.06
CA ARG A 188 -6.89 12.97 9.15
C ARG A 188 -7.22 14.44 8.89
N ASP A 189 -6.43 15.36 9.42
CA ASP A 189 -6.59 16.80 9.18
C ASP A 189 -6.41 17.13 7.69
N GLN A 190 -5.44 16.52 7.02
CA GLN A 190 -5.23 16.67 5.58
C GLN A 190 -6.42 16.17 4.76
N LEU A 191 -6.92 14.96 5.06
CA LEU A 191 -8.08 14.39 4.37
C LEU A 191 -9.34 15.22 4.61
N ALA A 192 -9.55 15.69 5.85
CA ALA A 192 -10.65 16.59 6.15
C ALA A 192 -10.53 17.93 5.38
N GLY A 193 -9.32 18.48 5.31
CA GLY A 193 -9.04 19.68 4.53
C GLY A 193 -9.40 19.52 3.05
N LYS A 194 -9.13 18.35 2.45
CA LYS A 194 -9.53 18.03 1.07
C LYS A 194 -11.05 18.07 0.89
N GLU A 195 -11.80 17.43 1.81
CA GLU A 195 -13.26 17.43 1.75
C GLU A 195 -13.81 18.86 1.94
N MET A 196 -13.20 19.65 2.83
CA MET A 196 -13.58 21.06 3.02
C MET A 196 -13.36 21.91 1.77
N GLU A 197 -12.21 21.75 1.09
CA GLU A 197 -11.93 22.46 -0.17
C GLU A 197 -13.00 22.17 -1.23
N ILE A 198 -13.32 20.88 -1.43
CA ILE A 198 -14.34 20.47 -2.40
C ILE A 198 -15.73 20.96 -1.97
N GLY A 199 -16.02 20.90 -0.67
CA GLY A 199 -17.28 21.39 -0.09
C GLY A 199 -17.50 22.87 -0.34
N ARG A 200 -16.49 23.72 -0.04
CA ARG A 200 -16.52 25.17 -0.30
C ARG A 200 -16.69 25.46 -1.80
N PHE A 201 -15.97 24.75 -2.67
CA PHE A 201 -16.12 24.88 -4.12
C PHE A 201 -17.56 24.63 -4.60
N TYR A 202 -18.25 23.61 -4.05
CA TYR A 202 -19.65 23.35 -4.38
C TYR A 202 -20.58 24.40 -3.78
N LEU A 203 -20.32 24.85 -2.56
CA LEU A 203 -21.12 25.87 -1.86
C LEU A 203 -21.13 27.21 -2.62
N GLU A 204 -19.97 27.69 -3.05
CA GLU A 204 -19.80 28.89 -3.87
C GLU A 204 -20.60 28.84 -5.18
N ARG A 205 -20.73 27.63 -5.76
CA ARG A 205 -21.50 27.39 -6.95
C ARG A 205 -22.99 27.09 -6.71
N ARG A 206 -23.43 27.24 -5.46
CA ARG A 206 -24.79 26.93 -5.02
C ARG A 206 -25.22 25.47 -5.29
N ASN A 207 -24.26 24.57 -5.42
CA ASN A 207 -24.51 23.14 -5.43
C ASN A 207 -24.56 22.61 -3.98
N TYR A 208 -25.63 22.99 -3.28
CA TYR A 208 -25.76 22.71 -1.84
C TYR A 208 -25.73 21.21 -1.52
N THR A 209 -26.36 20.38 -2.37
CA THR A 209 -26.32 18.91 -2.16
C THR A 209 -24.91 18.36 -2.29
N GLY A 210 -24.14 18.82 -3.25
CA GLY A 210 -22.72 18.46 -3.39
C GLY A 210 -21.89 18.91 -2.20
N ALA A 211 -22.10 20.14 -1.72
CA ALA A 211 -21.44 20.69 -0.54
C ALA A 211 -21.78 19.89 0.74
N ILE A 212 -23.06 19.62 0.98
CA ILE A 212 -23.53 18.83 2.13
C ILE A 212 -22.86 17.47 2.19
N ASN A 213 -22.73 16.76 1.07
CA ASN A 213 -22.08 15.45 1.05
C ASN A 213 -20.62 15.54 1.50
N ARG A 214 -19.88 16.58 1.09
CA ARG A 214 -18.48 16.79 1.47
C ARG A 214 -18.34 17.15 2.96
N PHE A 215 -19.10 18.11 3.43
CA PHE A 215 -19.10 18.50 4.84
C PHE A 215 -19.58 17.37 5.75
N ARG A 216 -20.52 16.56 5.28
CA ARG A 216 -20.95 15.35 5.97
C ARG A 216 -19.80 14.36 6.19
N ASP A 217 -18.94 14.17 5.21
CA ASP A 217 -17.76 13.31 5.35
C ASP A 217 -16.83 13.82 6.44
N VAL A 218 -16.62 15.14 6.53
CA VAL A 218 -15.83 15.74 7.64
C VAL A 218 -16.46 15.45 8.99
N VAL A 219 -17.76 15.74 9.15
CA VAL A 219 -18.49 15.54 10.40
C VAL A 219 -18.59 14.07 10.80
N SER A 220 -18.63 13.14 9.85
CA SER A 220 -18.78 11.71 10.12
C SER A 220 -17.48 10.97 10.35
N LYS A 221 -16.38 11.35 9.64
CA LYS A 221 -15.12 10.59 9.59
C LYS A 221 -13.96 11.30 10.27
N TYR A 222 -14.01 12.64 10.39
CA TYR A 222 -12.88 13.46 10.80
C TYR A 222 -13.20 14.42 11.96
N GLN A 223 -13.98 13.97 12.92
CA GLN A 223 -14.51 14.76 14.05
C GLN A 223 -13.42 15.34 14.95
N THR A 224 -12.23 14.72 14.99
CA THR A 224 -11.10 15.18 15.80
C THR A 224 -10.27 16.26 15.13
N THR A 225 -10.61 16.65 13.91
CA THR A 225 -9.85 17.65 13.15
C THR A 225 -10.36 19.05 13.41
N ARG A 226 -9.51 20.04 13.19
CA ARG A 226 -9.88 21.49 13.29
C ARG A 226 -10.96 21.90 12.29
N HIS A 227 -11.28 21.07 11.30
CA HIS A 227 -12.22 21.38 10.23
C HIS A 227 -13.68 21.11 10.60
N VAL A 228 -13.95 20.39 11.69
CA VAL A 228 -15.32 19.99 12.05
C VAL A 228 -16.22 21.16 12.41
N GLU A 229 -15.67 22.19 13.05
CA GLU A 229 -16.42 23.39 13.43
C GLU A 229 -16.92 24.15 12.19
N GLU A 230 -16.04 24.43 11.24
CA GLU A 230 -16.41 25.02 9.96
C GLU A 230 -17.39 24.14 9.20
N ALA A 231 -17.16 22.83 9.15
CA ALA A 231 -18.05 21.90 8.44
C ALA A 231 -19.49 21.95 8.96
N LEU A 232 -19.69 22.05 10.28
CA LEU A 232 -21.02 22.18 10.89
C LEU A 232 -21.67 23.52 10.54
N GLU A 233 -20.91 24.61 10.54
CA GLU A 233 -21.42 25.91 10.10
C GLU A 233 -21.84 25.88 8.64
N ARG A 234 -21.00 25.36 7.76
CA ARG A 234 -21.30 25.24 6.32
C ARG A 234 -22.48 24.30 6.02
N LEU A 235 -22.68 23.27 6.86
CA LEU A 235 -23.90 22.47 6.81
C LEU A 235 -25.13 23.28 7.18
N THR A 236 -25.04 24.14 8.20
CA THR A 236 -26.13 25.05 8.57
C THR A 236 -26.50 25.95 7.40
N GLU A 237 -25.53 26.58 6.75
CA GLU A 237 -25.71 27.40 5.57
C GLU A 237 -26.38 26.63 4.41
N ALA A 238 -25.81 25.49 4.05
CA ALA A 238 -26.28 24.71 2.92
C ALA A 238 -27.69 24.13 3.12
N TYR A 239 -28.02 23.69 4.34
CA TYR A 239 -29.36 23.19 4.66
C TYR A 239 -30.41 24.30 4.68
N LEU A 240 -30.08 25.50 5.21
CA LEU A 240 -30.97 26.65 5.14
C LEU A 240 -31.25 27.07 3.69
N ALA A 241 -30.21 27.09 2.85
CA ALA A 241 -30.36 27.43 1.44
C ALA A 241 -31.27 26.43 0.68
N LEU A 242 -31.36 25.17 1.13
CA LEU A 242 -32.28 24.16 0.62
C LEU A 242 -33.65 24.15 1.30
N GLY A 243 -33.86 25.00 2.35
CA GLY A 243 -35.10 24.98 3.13
C GLY A 243 -35.22 23.80 4.09
N VAL A 244 -34.16 23.04 4.34
CA VAL A 244 -34.15 21.90 5.28
C VAL A 244 -33.81 22.43 6.69
N VAL A 245 -34.74 23.18 7.27
CA VAL A 245 -34.53 23.94 8.51
C VAL A 245 -34.16 23.07 9.68
N SER A 246 -34.78 21.91 9.84
CA SER A 246 -34.52 20.99 10.98
C SER A 246 -33.04 20.53 11.03
N GLU A 247 -32.44 20.17 9.89
CA GLU A 247 -31.04 19.75 9.84
C GLU A 247 -30.10 20.95 10.06
N ALA A 248 -30.45 22.14 9.55
CA ALA A 248 -29.69 23.36 9.82
C ALA A 248 -29.67 23.71 11.31
N GLN A 249 -30.82 23.67 11.97
CA GLN A 249 -30.95 23.89 13.42
C GLN A 249 -30.14 22.87 14.22
N THR A 250 -30.14 21.61 13.80
CA THR A 250 -29.38 20.54 14.44
C THR A 250 -27.87 20.75 14.28
N ALA A 251 -27.41 21.11 13.08
CA ALA A 251 -25.99 21.39 12.84
C ALA A 251 -25.45 22.50 13.75
N ALA A 252 -26.20 23.61 13.84
CA ALA A 252 -25.85 24.72 14.71
C ALA A 252 -25.95 24.36 16.21
N ALA A 253 -26.95 23.55 16.62
CA ALA A 253 -27.09 23.11 18.00
C ALA A 253 -25.92 22.21 18.42
N VAL A 254 -25.53 21.24 17.58
CA VAL A 254 -24.37 20.36 17.81
C VAL A 254 -23.08 21.18 17.86
N LEU A 255 -22.92 22.17 16.97
CA LEU A 255 -21.78 23.08 16.98
C LEU A 255 -21.72 23.86 18.29
N GLY A 256 -22.81 24.49 18.73
CA GLY A 256 -22.86 25.26 19.97
C GLY A 256 -22.69 24.42 21.23
N HIS A 257 -23.18 23.18 21.23
CA HIS A 257 -23.01 22.27 22.36
C HIS A 257 -21.56 21.83 22.55
N ASN A 258 -20.88 21.47 21.44
CA ASN A 258 -19.54 20.91 21.52
C ASN A 258 -18.42 21.97 21.43
N PHE A 259 -18.70 23.11 20.82
CA PHE A 259 -17.73 24.18 20.54
C PHE A 259 -18.35 25.58 20.82
N PRO A 260 -18.75 25.88 22.09
CA PRO A 260 -19.50 27.08 22.41
C PRO A 260 -18.75 28.39 22.14
N ASP A 261 -17.41 28.36 22.20
CA ASP A 261 -16.56 29.52 21.99
C ASP A 261 -16.16 29.74 20.51
N SER A 262 -16.57 28.82 19.64
CA SER A 262 -16.22 28.83 18.23
C SER A 262 -16.73 30.07 17.50
N PRO A 263 -15.92 30.77 16.69
CA PRO A 263 -16.41 31.82 15.81
C PRO A 263 -17.45 31.30 14.81
N TRP A 264 -17.31 30.05 14.36
CA TRP A 264 -18.25 29.40 13.44
C TRP A 264 -19.64 29.21 14.08
N TYR A 265 -19.71 28.97 15.40
CA TYR A 265 -21.00 28.91 16.10
C TYR A 265 -21.71 30.27 16.10
N LYS A 266 -20.97 31.35 16.32
CA LYS A 266 -21.54 32.72 16.28
C LYS A 266 -22.13 33.02 14.91
N ASP A 267 -21.50 32.58 13.84
CA ASP A 267 -21.95 32.83 12.48
C ASP A 267 -23.17 31.93 12.14
N ALA A 268 -23.13 30.67 12.49
CA ALA A 268 -24.29 29.73 12.35
C ALA A 268 -25.52 30.26 13.12
N TYR A 269 -25.33 30.76 14.35
CA TYR A 269 -26.39 31.32 15.17
C TYR A 269 -27.04 32.54 14.52
N LYS A 270 -26.22 33.52 14.06
CA LYS A 270 -26.72 34.70 13.34
C LYS A 270 -27.48 34.34 12.07
N LEU A 271 -26.96 33.35 11.34
CA LEU A 271 -27.59 32.90 10.12
C LEU A 271 -28.98 32.30 10.37
N LEU A 272 -29.16 31.47 11.40
CA LEU A 272 -30.45 30.95 11.83
C LEU A 272 -31.39 32.06 12.26
N GLN A 273 -30.92 33.02 13.11
CA GLN A 273 -31.73 34.13 13.58
C GLN A 273 -32.25 34.99 12.44
N SER A 274 -31.44 35.26 11.41
CA SER A 274 -31.87 36.01 10.23
C SER A 274 -33.06 35.37 9.50
N GLY A 275 -33.22 34.04 9.61
CA GLY A 275 -34.37 33.30 9.11
C GLY A 275 -35.50 33.13 10.11
N GLY A 276 -35.40 33.71 11.32
CA GLY A 276 -36.40 33.54 12.39
C GLY A 276 -36.33 32.18 13.09
N HIS A 277 -35.18 31.49 13.05
CA HIS A 277 -34.95 30.19 13.64
C HIS A 277 -33.91 30.24 14.77
N GLU A 278 -33.92 29.26 15.63
CA GLU A 278 -32.93 29.06 16.71
C GLU A 278 -32.30 27.69 16.62
N PRO A 279 -31.08 27.50 17.14
CA PRO A 279 -30.47 26.19 17.24
C PRO A 279 -31.36 25.23 18.05
N ARG A 280 -31.68 24.08 17.48
CA ARG A 280 -32.49 23.05 18.12
C ARG A 280 -32.02 21.68 17.65
N GLU A 281 -31.59 20.85 18.58
CA GLU A 281 -31.12 19.52 18.26
C GLU A 281 -32.27 18.56 17.99
N ASP A 282 -32.25 17.90 16.82
CA ASP A 282 -33.02 16.71 16.54
C ASP A 282 -32.17 15.48 16.80
N THR A 283 -32.50 14.73 17.85
CA THR A 283 -31.79 13.52 18.24
C THR A 283 -31.92 12.39 17.21
N GLY A 284 -32.89 12.44 16.31
CA GLY A 284 -33.07 11.54 15.16
C GLY A 284 -32.17 11.87 13.96
N SER A 285 -31.61 13.09 13.91
CA SER A 285 -30.71 13.51 12.83
C SER A 285 -29.43 12.66 12.76
N TRP A 286 -28.91 12.54 11.55
CA TRP A 286 -27.63 11.89 11.32
C TRP A 286 -26.46 12.64 12.01
N ILE A 287 -26.54 13.99 12.09
CA ILE A 287 -25.54 14.83 12.76
C ILE A 287 -25.44 14.49 14.24
N SER A 288 -26.57 14.49 14.95
CA SER A 288 -26.61 14.11 16.36
C SER A 288 -26.12 12.68 16.60
N ARG A 289 -26.47 11.76 15.71
CA ARG A 289 -25.97 10.38 15.82
C ARG A 289 -24.47 10.28 15.63
N ALA A 290 -23.89 11.02 14.70
CA ALA A 290 -22.43 11.06 14.47
C ALA A 290 -21.71 11.52 15.75
N PHE A 291 -22.13 12.61 16.36
CA PHE A 291 -21.49 13.16 17.56
C PHE A 291 -21.70 12.29 18.82
N ARG A 292 -22.87 11.67 19.01
CA ARG A 292 -23.06 10.70 20.12
C ARG A 292 -22.14 9.48 20.00
N GLY A 293 -21.87 9.02 18.81
CA GLY A 293 -20.88 7.97 18.56
C GLY A 293 -19.48 8.41 18.98
N PHE A 294 -19.11 9.62 18.63
CA PHE A 294 -17.80 10.22 18.94
C PHE A 294 -17.57 10.40 20.46
N SER A 295 -18.54 10.97 21.19
CA SER A 295 -18.43 11.16 22.65
C SER A 295 -18.17 9.86 23.40
N ARG A 296 -18.75 8.74 22.96
CA ARG A 296 -18.50 7.42 23.54
C ARG A 296 -17.09 6.89 23.27
N THR A 297 -16.55 7.19 22.09
CA THR A 297 -15.21 6.68 21.68
C THR A 297 -14.08 7.45 22.36
N VAL A 298 -14.29 8.74 22.64
CA VAL A 298 -13.27 9.63 23.25
C VAL A 298 -13.36 9.67 24.78
N GLY A 299 -14.37 8.99 25.37
CA GLY A 299 -14.52 8.94 26.84
C GLY A 299 -14.98 10.27 27.48
N LEU A 300 -15.57 11.18 26.70
CA LEU A 300 -16.09 12.47 27.16
C LEU A 300 -17.54 12.40 27.70
N GLY A 301 -18.04 11.18 27.93
CA GLY A 301 -19.39 10.95 28.41
C GLY A 301 -19.34 10.17 29.73
N GLY A 302 -19.18 10.86 30.82
CA GLY A 302 -19.28 10.37 32.18
C GLY A 302 -19.80 11.44 33.11
#